data_2a5128da55c517249efa0134413ddf97
#
_entry.id   2a5128da55c517249efa0134413ddf97
#
_cell.length_a   1.000
_cell.length_b   1.000
_cell.length_c   1.000
_cell.angle_alpha   90.00
_cell.angle_beta   90.00
_cell.angle_gamma   90.00
#
_symmetry.space_group_name_H-M   'P 1'
#
loop_
_entity.id
_entity.type
_entity.pdbx_description
1 polymer ?
#
loop_
_entity_poly.entity_id
_entity_poly.type
_entity_poly.pdbx_seq_one_letter_code
_entity_poly.pdbx_strand_id
1 'polypeptide(L)'
;MAEPANPTTTTELDAAILDMIAEETILANAQLLRWNYAASVRKGGAIGSAVRFPIMNAIAVQTTALPAASNPAPVQLTDTYATITPTEYGLPVELAKELIRQSQAQVQRDAISVITQNMAETRDALAGIAAVGGSTVRFAAGRANAAALTSADVVTRAEIVRARTALATALAPRFPDGTYYAFIHPNVNGDLLGSGANAGDFVDVSKYAAPEFQRAGEIGRWNGFTFFEASQRTYDDLSAGVANVADRHLSVFCGAGFLGYAEGVEPAVFPAFEANDRLQRFLNFGWKGVFGYGRVKETNGYRIESRSAYATAP
;
A
#
# COMPACT_ATOMS: atom_id res chain seq x y z
N MET A 1 42.10 45.78 -4.65
CA MET A 1 40.77 45.68 -4.05
C MET A 1 40.59 44.23 -3.64
N ALA A 2 40.52 43.97 -2.35
CA ALA A 2 40.33 42.61 -1.85
C ALA A 2 38.88 42.18 -2.18
N GLU A 3 38.75 41.00 -2.75
CA GLU A 3 37.47 40.34 -2.91
C GLU A 3 36.77 40.24 -1.54
N PRO A 4 35.47 40.50 -1.45
CA PRO A 4 34.75 40.31 -0.20
C PRO A 4 34.82 38.83 0.14
N ALA A 5 35.47 38.57 1.26
CA ALA A 5 35.51 37.24 1.84
C ALA A 5 34.09 36.80 2.16
N ASN A 6 33.73 35.66 1.57
CA ASN A 6 32.61 34.82 1.93
C ASN A 6 31.22 35.27 1.47
N PRO A 7 30.82 34.98 0.23
CA PRO A 7 29.42 34.79 -0.02
C PRO A 7 28.97 33.62 0.85
N THR A 8 27.89 33.77 1.59
CA THR A 8 27.18 32.67 2.23
C THR A 8 26.99 31.59 1.19
N THR A 9 27.75 30.52 1.30
CA THR A 9 27.77 29.48 0.30
C THR A 9 26.39 28.82 0.29
N THR A 10 25.86 28.58 -0.89
CA THR A 10 24.62 27.85 -1.15
C THR A 10 24.51 26.56 -0.34
N THR A 11 25.63 26.00 0.08
CA THR A 11 25.73 24.76 0.84
C THR A 11 25.09 24.81 2.25
N GLU A 12 25.12 25.96 2.93
CA GLU A 12 24.49 26.10 4.27
C GLU A 12 22.97 26.29 4.17
N LEU A 13 22.52 27.00 3.15
CA LEU A 13 21.08 27.13 2.86
C LEU A 13 20.49 25.81 2.35
N ASP A 14 21.27 25.06 1.58
CA ASP A 14 20.88 23.75 1.06
C ASP A 14 20.74 22.72 2.19
N ALA A 15 21.59 22.77 3.21
CA ALA A 15 21.49 21.87 4.36
C ALA A 15 20.20 22.12 5.18
N ALA A 16 19.85 23.37 5.44
CA ALA A 16 18.62 23.71 6.17
C ALA A 16 17.36 23.33 5.39
N ILE A 17 17.38 23.46 4.06
CA ILE A 17 16.29 23.02 3.18
C ILE A 17 16.18 21.51 3.17
N LEU A 18 17.30 20.79 3.09
CA LEU A 18 17.34 19.33 3.11
C LEU A 18 16.82 18.76 4.44
N ASP A 19 17.18 19.36 5.57
CA ASP A 19 16.67 18.93 6.88
C ASP A 19 15.15 19.13 6.99
N MET A 20 14.63 20.28 6.54
CA MET A 20 13.20 20.54 6.51
C MET A 20 12.45 19.58 5.59
N ILE A 21 13.01 19.29 4.41
CA ILE A 21 12.46 18.31 3.45
C ILE A 21 12.43 16.92 4.07
N ALA A 22 13.51 16.50 4.75
CA ALA A 22 13.60 15.19 5.37
C ALA A 22 12.53 15.00 6.46
N GLU A 23 12.32 16.01 7.30
CA GLU A 23 11.30 15.98 8.37
C GLU A 23 9.88 15.86 7.79
N GLU A 24 9.54 16.66 6.80
CA GLU A 24 8.22 16.63 6.14
C GLU A 24 8.00 15.31 5.41
N THR A 25 9.02 14.77 4.76
CA THR A 25 8.96 13.47 4.08
C THR A 25 8.64 12.33 5.04
N ILE A 26 9.25 12.32 6.22
CA ILE A 26 8.99 11.29 7.24
C ILE A 26 7.53 11.35 7.71
N LEU A 27 7.00 12.54 7.99
CA LEU A 27 5.63 12.73 8.46
C LEU A 27 4.59 12.24 7.44
N ALA A 28 4.70 12.65 6.18
CA ALA A 28 3.76 12.26 5.16
C ALA A 28 3.79 10.76 4.86
N ASN A 29 4.98 10.15 4.80
CA ASN A 29 5.11 8.72 4.61
C ASN A 29 4.46 7.92 5.74
N ALA A 30 4.56 8.36 6.98
CA ALA A 30 3.99 7.65 8.11
C ALA A 30 2.46 7.64 8.10
N GLN A 31 1.83 8.69 7.58
CA GLN A 31 0.37 8.86 7.63
C GLN A 31 -0.38 8.20 6.47
N LEU A 32 0.21 8.11 5.29
CA LEU A 32 -0.48 7.72 4.06
C LEU A 32 -0.18 6.31 3.56
N LEU A 33 0.93 5.71 3.96
CA LEU A 33 1.36 4.38 3.49
C LEU A 33 0.63 3.23 4.19
N ARG A 34 -0.63 3.01 3.88
CA ARG A 34 -1.47 1.99 4.53
C ARG A 34 -1.17 0.58 4.04
N TRP A 35 -1.04 0.41 2.73
CA TRP A 35 -0.70 -0.87 2.12
C TRP A 35 0.68 -1.39 2.53
N ASN A 36 1.56 -0.50 2.96
CA ASN A 36 2.91 -0.86 3.38
C ASN A 36 2.93 -1.75 4.64
N TYR A 37 1.88 -1.72 5.47
CA TYR A 37 1.76 -2.64 6.61
C TYR A 37 1.71 -4.11 6.20
N ALA A 38 1.21 -4.41 5.01
CA ALA A 38 1.13 -5.77 4.48
C ALA A 38 2.37 -6.18 3.66
N ALA A 39 3.27 -5.23 3.36
CA ALA A 39 4.40 -5.47 2.48
C ALA A 39 5.62 -6.03 3.22
N SER A 40 6.16 -7.12 2.69
CA SER A 40 7.48 -7.63 3.11
C SER A 40 8.57 -6.86 2.38
N VAL A 41 9.37 -6.10 3.13
CA VAL A 41 10.40 -5.21 2.55
C VAL A 41 11.68 -6.00 2.22
N ARG A 42 12.22 -5.79 1.02
CA ARG A 42 13.57 -6.19 0.64
C ARG A 42 14.33 -5.01 0.05
N LYS A 43 15.44 -4.68 0.71
CA LYS A 43 16.37 -3.65 0.24
C LYS A 43 17.40 -4.28 -0.71
N GLY A 44 17.69 -3.56 -1.77
CA GLY A 44 18.68 -3.96 -2.78
C GLY A 44 18.03 -4.14 -4.15
N GLY A 45 18.80 -3.87 -5.16
CA GLY A 45 18.42 -3.94 -6.57
C GLY A 45 18.68 -2.61 -7.27
N ALA A 46 19.52 -2.65 -8.31
CA ALA A 46 19.68 -1.54 -9.24
C ALA A 46 18.41 -1.38 -10.09
N ILE A 47 18.22 -0.23 -10.70
CA ILE A 47 17.13 0.03 -11.66
C ILE A 47 17.07 -1.11 -12.69
N GLY A 48 15.89 -1.70 -12.85
CA GLY A 48 15.69 -2.81 -13.78
C GLY A 48 16.23 -4.17 -13.33
N SER A 49 16.90 -4.25 -12.15
CA SER A 49 17.37 -5.51 -11.59
C SER A 49 16.26 -6.20 -10.81
N ALA A 50 16.04 -7.48 -11.10
CA ALA A 50 15.00 -8.27 -10.45
C ALA A 50 15.37 -8.62 -9.00
N VAL A 51 14.54 -8.20 -8.04
CA VAL A 51 14.65 -8.60 -6.63
C VAL A 51 13.84 -9.87 -6.41
N ARG A 52 14.49 -10.92 -5.91
CA ARG A 52 13.86 -12.22 -5.68
C ARG A 52 13.40 -12.35 -4.22
N PHE A 53 12.15 -12.80 -4.07
CA PHE A 53 11.55 -13.15 -2.80
C PHE A 53 11.44 -14.68 -2.74
N PRO A 54 12.34 -15.38 -2.02
CA PRO A 54 12.30 -16.83 -1.94
C PRO A 54 11.11 -17.31 -1.12
N ILE A 55 10.48 -18.36 -1.58
CA ILE A 55 9.36 -19.05 -0.95
C ILE A 55 9.78 -20.51 -0.79
N MET A 56 9.97 -20.94 0.45
CA MET A 56 10.24 -22.34 0.76
C MET A 56 8.96 -23.15 0.63
N ASN A 57 8.98 -24.21 -0.16
CA ASN A 57 7.87 -25.13 -0.29
C ASN A 57 7.78 -26.04 0.93
N ALA A 58 6.58 -26.29 1.40
CA ALA A 58 6.36 -27.23 2.49
C ALA A 58 6.68 -28.65 2.03
N ILE A 59 7.32 -29.41 2.90
CA ILE A 59 7.52 -30.85 2.71
C ILE A 59 6.27 -31.58 3.13
N ALA A 60 5.94 -32.68 2.42
CA ALA A 60 4.81 -33.50 2.80
C ALA A 60 4.97 -34.11 4.20
N VAL A 61 3.89 -34.15 4.96
CA VAL A 61 3.89 -34.68 6.32
C VAL A 61 4.19 -36.21 6.23
N GLN A 62 5.19 -36.65 7.00
CA GLN A 62 5.52 -38.06 7.09
C GLN A 62 4.57 -38.77 8.07
N THR A 63 3.64 -39.52 7.53
CA THR A 63 2.66 -40.30 8.31
C THR A 63 3.02 -41.79 8.42
N THR A 64 4.02 -42.24 7.65
CA THR A 64 4.45 -43.65 7.66
C THR A 64 5.57 -43.85 8.69
N ALA A 65 5.42 -44.86 9.53
CA ALA A 65 6.47 -45.19 10.50
C ALA A 65 7.75 -45.67 9.76
N LEU A 66 8.90 -45.31 10.31
CA LEU A 66 10.17 -45.71 9.74
C LEU A 66 10.37 -47.24 9.89
N PRO A 67 10.76 -47.95 8.84
CA PRO A 67 11.07 -49.35 8.93
C PRO A 67 12.35 -49.59 9.77
N ALA A 68 12.33 -50.60 10.63
CA ALA A 68 13.42 -50.87 11.58
C ALA A 68 14.75 -51.25 10.92
N ALA A 69 14.75 -51.68 9.67
CA ALA A 69 15.92 -52.28 8.99
C ALA A 69 16.38 -51.53 7.73
N SER A 70 15.77 -50.41 7.36
CA SER A 70 16.18 -49.68 6.15
C SER A 70 16.27 -48.19 6.39
N ASN A 71 17.23 -47.53 5.73
CA ASN A 71 17.38 -46.09 5.76
C ASN A 71 16.29 -45.44 4.88
N PRO A 72 15.52 -44.47 5.39
CA PRO A 72 14.54 -43.75 4.58
C PRO A 72 15.22 -42.95 3.46
N ALA A 73 14.58 -42.87 2.32
CA ALA A 73 15.08 -42.04 1.22
C ALA A 73 15.04 -40.53 1.61
N PRO A 74 16.09 -39.78 1.33
CA PRO A 74 16.11 -38.34 1.62
C PRO A 74 15.11 -37.63 0.72
N VAL A 75 14.37 -36.67 1.30
CA VAL A 75 13.46 -35.75 0.58
C VAL A 75 14.19 -34.49 0.21
N GLN A 76 14.12 -34.09 -1.04
CA GLN A 76 14.75 -32.88 -1.53
C GLN A 76 13.92 -31.65 -1.12
N LEU A 77 14.57 -30.64 -0.57
CA LEU A 77 13.99 -29.32 -0.37
C LEU A 77 13.89 -28.60 -1.71
N THR A 78 12.73 -28.04 -1.97
CA THR A 78 12.49 -27.20 -3.16
C THR A 78 12.09 -25.81 -2.72
N ASP A 79 12.58 -24.80 -3.43
CA ASP A 79 12.21 -23.41 -3.29
C ASP A 79 11.62 -22.86 -4.58
N THR A 80 10.79 -21.87 -4.43
CA THR A 80 10.29 -21.03 -5.52
C THR A 80 10.57 -19.57 -5.17
N TYR A 81 10.51 -18.69 -6.14
CA TYR A 81 10.68 -17.27 -5.87
C TYR A 81 9.70 -16.43 -6.68
N ALA A 82 9.20 -15.39 -6.05
CA ALA A 82 8.54 -14.29 -6.74
C ALA A 82 9.58 -13.23 -7.09
N THR A 83 9.42 -12.59 -8.23
CA THR A 83 10.35 -11.58 -8.71
C THR A 83 9.63 -10.24 -8.82
N ILE A 84 10.23 -9.20 -8.24
CA ILE A 84 9.75 -7.83 -8.32
C ILE A 84 10.89 -6.98 -8.90
N THR A 85 10.60 -6.26 -9.99
CA THR A 85 11.59 -5.39 -10.64
C THR A 85 11.33 -3.95 -10.22
N PRO A 86 12.25 -3.31 -9.46
CA PRO A 86 12.15 -1.90 -9.12
C PRO A 86 12.26 -1.04 -10.39
N THR A 87 11.42 -0.02 -10.47
CA THR A 87 11.45 1.00 -11.50
C THR A 87 11.62 2.37 -10.88
N GLU A 88 12.11 3.31 -11.67
CA GLU A 88 12.29 4.69 -11.23
C GLU A 88 10.99 5.45 -11.36
N TYR A 89 10.58 6.10 -10.27
CA TYR A 89 9.45 7.01 -10.20
C TYR A 89 9.92 8.36 -9.69
N GLY A 90 9.28 9.42 -10.15
CA GLY A 90 9.58 10.78 -9.68
C GLY A 90 8.67 11.81 -10.31
N LEU A 91 8.55 12.96 -9.66
CA LEU A 91 7.78 14.10 -10.13
C LEU A 91 8.56 15.39 -9.82
N PRO A 92 8.96 16.18 -10.84
CA PRO A 92 9.53 17.50 -10.64
C PRO A 92 8.44 18.57 -10.57
N VAL A 93 8.65 19.60 -9.76
CA VAL A 93 7.84 20.81 -9.69
C VAL A 93 8.76 22.02 -9.78
N GLU A 94 8.41 22.98 -10.63
CA GLU A 94 9.15 24.21 -10.87
C GLU A 94 8.44 25.42 -10.28
N LEU A 95 9.15 26.24 -9.53
CA LEU A 95 8.68 27.52 -8.97
C LEU A 95 9.52 28.68 -9.50
N ALA A 96 8.86 29.72 -10.01
CA ALA A 96 9.54 30.94 -10.36
C ALA A 96 10.00 31.69 -9.07
N LYS A 97 11.26 32.04 -8.97
CA LYS A 97 11.79 32.82 -7.82
C LYS A 97 11.10 34.17 -7.62
N GLU A 98 10.58 34.73 -8.71
CA GLU A 98 9.80 35.97 -8.64
C GLU A 98 8.50 35.78 -7.86
N LEU A 99 7.82 34.66 -8.04
CA LEU A 99 6.64 34.31 -7.26
C LEU A 99 6.96 34.23 -5.75
N ILE A 100 8.09 33.63 -5.40
CA ILE A 100 8.52 33.50 -4.00
C ILE A 100 8.81 34.86 -3.38
N ARG A 101 9.37 35.80 -4.17
CA ARG A 101 9.66 37.16 -3.70
C ARG A 101 8.42 38.06 -3.54
N GLN A 102 7.43 37.85 -4.41
CA GLN A 102 6.18 38.67 -4.38
C GLN A 102 5.15 38.09 -3.42
N SER A 103 5.23 36.81 -3.11
CA SER A 103 4.28 36.15 -2.21
C SER A 103 4.62 36.41 -0.74
N GLN A 104 3.60 36.78 0.04
CA GLN A 104 3.70 36.81 1.50
C GLN A 104 3.55 35.43 2.14
N ALA A 105 3.14 34.44 1.37
CA ALA A 105 2.95 33.05 1.83
C ALA A 105 4.26 32.26 1.73
N GLN A 106 4.37 31.22 2.52
CA GLN A 106 5.51 30.28 2.49
C GLN A 106 5.35 29.26 1.33
N VAL A 107 5.23 29.77 0.10
CA VAL A 107 4.96 28.98 -1.11
C VAL A 107 5.95 27.83 -1.29
N GLN A 108 7.19 28.04 -0.90
CA GLN A 108 8.23 27.00 -0.99
C GLN A 108 7.92 25.83 -0.04
N ARG A 109 7.54 26.09 1.19
CA ARG A 109 7.20 25.06 2.17
C ARG A 109 5.94 24.29 1.77
N ASP A 110 4.94 25.03 1.28
CA ASP A 110 3.70 24.42 0.82
C ASP A 110 3.95 23.51 -0.39
N ALA A 111 4.82 23.93 -1.32
CA ALA A 111 5.20 23.10 -2.47
C ALA A 111 5.91 21.81 -2.04
N ILE A 112 6.81 21.86 -1.06
CA ILE A 112 7.50 20.69 -0.51
C ILE A 112 6.50 19.73 0.14
N SER A 113 5.54 20.26 0.92
CA SER A 113 4.48 19.47 1.55
C SER A 113 3.64 18.73 0.50
N VAL A 114 3.20 19.41 -0.56
CA VAL A 114 2.42 18.81 -1.65
C VAL A 114 3.21 17.74 -2.39
N ILE A 115 4.49 17.98 -2.68
CA ILE A 115 5.37 17.00 -3.35
C ILE A 115 5.54 15.76 -2.48
N THR A 116 5.75 15.95 -1.18
CA THR A 116 5.92 14.86 -0.21
C THR A 116 4.64 14.02 -0.09
N GLN A 117 3.50 14.67 -0.03
CA GLN A 117 2.20 14.00 -0.05
C GLN A 117 2.01 13.19 -1.34
N ASN A 118 2.30 13.77 -2.50
CA ASN A 118 2.22 13.08 -3.79
C ASN A 118 3.13 11.83 -3.83
N MET A 119 4.35 11.94 -3.31
CA MET A 119 5.26 10.79 -3.21
C MET A 119 4.64 9.66 -2.38
N ALA A 120 4.06 9.97 -1.21
CA ALA A 120 3.44 8.98 -0.35
C ALA A 120 2.18 8.36 -1.02
N GLU A 121 1.32 9.17 -1.62
CA GLU A 121 0.14 8.71 -2.36
C GLU A 121 0.50 7.83 -3.55
N THR A 122 1.56 8.17 -4.29
CA THR A 122 2.04 7.36 -5.42
C THR A 122 2.52 5.99 -4.95
N ARG A 123 3.25 5.93 -3.83
CA ARG A 123 3.70 4.66 -3.25
C ARG A 123 2.52 3.79 -2.80
N ASP A 124 1.57 4.38 -2.11
CA ASP A 124 0.37 3.67 -1.63
C ASP A 124 -0.50 3.19 -2.80
N ALA A 125 -0.66 4.00 -3.84
CA ALA A 125 -1.38 3.63 -5.05
C ALA A 125 -0.74 2.45 -5.79
N LEU A 126 0.59 2.43 -5.92
CA LEU A 126 1.32 1.33 -6.57
C LEU A 126 1.22 0.04 -5.74
N ALA A 127 1.30 0.13 -4.42
CA ALA A 127 1.09 -1.00 -3.53
C ALA A 127 -0.35 -1.55 -3.65
N GLY A 128 -1.35 -0.66 -3.70
CA GLY A 128 -2.74 -1.02 -3.92
C GLY A 128 -2.98 -1.70 -5.27
N ILE A 129 -2.39 -1.20 -6.37
CA ILE A 129 -2.47 -1.85 -7.70
C ILE A 129 -1.93 -3.27 -7.63
N ALA A 130 -0.77 -3.46 -6.98
CA ALA A 130 -0.19 -4.79 -6.83
C ALA A 130 -1.08 -5.72 -6.00
N ALA A 131 -1.64 -5.24 -4.89
CA ALA A 131 -2.49 -6.01 -3.99
C ALA A 131 -3.82 -6.40 -4.64
N VAL A 132 -4.47 -5.45 -5.30
CA VAL A 132 -5.78 -5.64 -5.95
C VAL A 132 -5.68 -6.57 -7.17
N GLY A 133 -4.54 -6.65 -7.85
CA GLY A 133 -4.35 -7.53 -9.00
C GLY A 133 -4.37 -9.04 -8.71
N GLY A 134 -4.60 -9.49 -7.46
CA GLY A 134 -4.62 -10.90 -7.08
C GLY A 134 -5.66 -11.73 -7.83
N SER A 135 -5.34 -13.01 -8.07
CA SER A 135 -6.17 -13.93 -8.85
C SER A 135 -7.30 -14.59 -8.03
N THR A 136 -7.16 -14.65 -6.70
CA THR A 136 -8.18 -15.23 -5.82
C THR A 136 -9.29 -14.21 -5.56
N VAL A 137 -10.31 -14.24 -6.40
CA VAL A 137 -11.41 -13.27 -6.40
C VAL A 137 -12.73 -13.94 -6.04
N ARG A 138 -13.53 -13.25 -5.25
CA ARG A 138 -14.92 -13.59 -4.98
C ARG A 138 -15.80 -12.36 -5.16
N PHE A 139 -16.98 -12.58 -5.72
CA PHE A 139 -18.01 -11.54 -5.84
C PHE A 139 -19.01 -11.67 -4.70
N ALA A 140 -19.41 -10.54 -4.11
CA ALA A 140 -20.41 -10.49 -3.04
C ALA A 140 -21.69 -11.21 -3.44
N ALA A 141 -22.44 -11.71 -2.47
CA ALA A 141 -23.66 -12.50 -2.65
C ALA A 141 -23.48 -13.74 -3.55
N GLY A 142 -22.23 -14.20 -3.79
CA GLY A 142 -21.97 -15.36 -4.64
C GLY A 142 -22.18 -15.14 -6.13
N ARG A 143 -22.12 -13.91 -6.59
CA ARG A 143 -22.24 -13.59 -8.02
C ARG A 143 -21.10 -14.22 -8.83
N ALA A 144 -21.36 -14.49 -10.10
CA ALA A 144 -20.40 -15.17 -10.98
C ALA A 144 -19.29 -14.24 -11.51
N ASN A 145 -19.57 -12.95 -11.65
CA ASN A 145 -18.65 -11.94 -12.17
C ASN A 145 -19.03 -10.53 -11.69
N ALA A 146 -18.15 -9.56 -11.98
CA ALA A 146 -18.35 -8.16 -11.60
C ALA A 146 -19.61 -7.53 -12.24
N ALA A 147 -19.94 -7.88 -13.47
CA ALA A 147 -21.10 -7.34 -14.19
C ALA A 147 -22.45 -7.82 -13.60
N ALA A 148 -22.44 -8.93 -12.85
CA ALA A 148 -23.63 -9.46 -12.19
C ALA A 148 -23.90 -8.81 -10.81
N LEU A 149 -22.98 -7.95 -10.32
CA LEU A 149 -23.15 -7.26 -9.04
C LEU A 149 -24.26 -6.19 -9.13
N THR A 150 -25.15 -6.21 -8.16
CA THR A 150 -26.23 -5.21 -7.99
C THR A 150 -25.94 -4.30 -6.80
N SER A 151 -26.64 -3.18 -6.67
CA SER A 151 -26.48 -2.24 -5.54
C SER A 151 -26.74 -2.86 -4.17
N ALA A 152 -27.46 -3.99 -4.11
CA ALA A 152 -27.70 -4.74 -2.87
C ALA A 152 -26.58 -5.72 -2.49
N ASP A 153 -25.63 -5.96 -3.39
CA ASP A 153 -24.55 -6.94 -3.18
C ASP A 153 -23.37 -6.31 -2.41
N VAL A 154 -23.61 -5.98 -1.14
CA VAL A 154 -22.63 -5.40 -0.22
C VAL A 154 -21.80 -6.48 0.47
N VAL A 155 -20.65 -6.10 1.06
CA VAL A 155 -19.85 -7.01 1.89
C VAL A 155 -20.62 -7.36 3.16
N THR A 156 -20.85 -8.64 3.37
CA THR A 156 -21.54 -9.14 4.56
C THR A 156 -20.56 -9.85 5.51
N ARG A 157 -20.99 -10.03 6.74
CA ARG A 157 -20.29 -10.87 7.74
C ARG A 157 -19.92 -12.26 7.19
N ALA A 158 -20.85 -12.89 6.45
CA ALA A 158 -20.63 -14.21 5.88
C ALA A 158 -19.46 -14.22 4.88
N GLU A 159 -19.31 -13.16 4.08
CA GLU A 159 -18.19 -13.03 3.15
C GLU A 159 -16.85 -12.87 3.87
N ILE A 160 -16.80 -12.11 4.97
CA ILE A 160 -15.59 -11.95 5.79
C ILE A 160 -15.20 -13.29 6.45
N VAL A 161 -16.18 -14.05 6.98
CA VAL A 161 -15.93 -15.39 7.52
C VAL A 161 -15.38 -16.33 6.45
N ARG A 162 -15.91 -16.27 5.23
CA ARG A 162 -15.41 -17.04 4.09
C ARG A 162 -13.98 -16.66 3.72
N ALA A 163 -13.66 -15.36 3.69
CA ALA A 163 -12.29 -14.90 3.45
C ALA A 163 -11.31 -15.46 4.49
N ARG A 164 -11.70 -15.42 5.77
CA ARG A 164 -10.89 -16.01 6.85
C ARG A 164 -10.70 -17.52 6.65
N THR A 165 -11.77 -18.23 6.34
CA THR A 165 -11.73 -19.67 6.13
C THR A 165 -10.84 -20.01 4.94
N ALA A 166 -10.94 -19.26 3.85
CA ALA A 166 -10.09 -19.47 2.67
C ALA A 166 -8.60 -19.26 2.99
N LEU A 167 -8.24 -18.18 3.69
CA LEU A 167 -6.85 -17.92 4.11
C LEU A 167 -6.34 -19.01 5.08
N ALA A 168 -7.17 -19.43 6.04
CA ALA A 168 -6.81 -20.48 6.98
C ALA A 168 -6.64 -21.84 6.29
N THR A 169 -7.49 -22.18 5.34
CA THR A 169 -7.39 -23.42 4.53
C THR A 169 -6.14 -23.39 3.64
N ALA A 170 -5.78 -22.22 3.11
CA ALA A 170 -4.55 -22.02 2.35
C ALA A 170 -3.29 -22.02 3.23
N LEU A 171 -3.43 -22.18 4.55
CA LEU A 171 -2.35 -22.11 5.54
C LEU A 171 -1.56 -20.79 5.43
N ALA A 172 -2.24 -19.70 5.11
CA ALA A 172 -1.63 -18.37 5.04
C ALA A 172 -1.09 -17.98 6.43
N PRO A 173 0.16 -17.55 6.57
CA PRO A 173 0.70 -17.10 7.83
C PRO A 173 0.03 -15.79 8.26
N ARG A 174 -0.18 -15.64 9.57
CA ARG A 174 -0.68 -14.40 10.15
C ARG A 174 0.45 -13.40 10.33
N PHE A 175 0.09 -12.13 10.45
CA PHE A 175 1.05 -11.10 10.82
C PHE A 175 1.50 -11.25 12.28
N PRO A 176 2.59 -10.58 12.70
CA PRO A 176 3.13 -10.70 14.06
C PRO A 176 2.15 -10.38 15.19
N ASP A 177 1.10 -9.61 14.92
CA ASP A 177 0.01 -9.30 15.85
C ASP A 177 -1.06 -10.41 15.94
N GLY A 178 -0.81 -11.55 15.29
CA GLY A 178 -1.69 -12.73 15.34
C GLY A 178 -2.94 -12.63 14.47
N THR A 179 -3.10 -11.56 13.70
CA THR A 179 -4.26 -11.31 12.83
C THR A 179 -3.89 -11.36 11.35
N TYR A 180 -4.89 -11.47 10.48
CA TYR A 180 -4.81 -11.14 9.07
C TYR A 180 -5.13 -9.66 8.87
N TYR A 181 -4.74 -9.07 7.76
CA TYR A 181 -5.07 -7.69 7.43
C TYR A 181 -6.17 -7.63 6.37
N ALA A 182 -7.06 -6.67 6.54
CA ALA A 182 -8.14 -6.37 5.62
C ALA A 182 -8.08 -4.89 5.23
N PHE A 183 -7.98 -4.62 3.95
CA PHE A 183 -8.00 -3.28 3.39
C PHE A 183 -9.34 -3.07 2.70
N ILE A 184 -10.12 -2.12 3.21
CA ILE A 184 -11.48 -1.85 2.76
C ILE A 184 -11.66 -0.36 2.43
N HIS A 185 -12.56 -0.06 1.52
CA HIS A 185 -12.94 1.31 1.21
C HIS A 185 -13.83 1.90 2.32
N PRO A 186 -13.80 3.23 2.58
CA PRO A 186 -14.71 3.88 3.54
C PRO A 186 -16.19 3.55 3.35
N ASN A 187 -16.67 3.45 2.12
CA ASN A 187 -18.06 3.07 1.83
C ASN A 187 -18.38 1.65 2.31
N VAL A 188 -17.46 0.69 2.12
CA VAL A 188 -17.61 -0.68 2.61
C VAL A 188 -17.60 -0.72 4.14
N ASN A 189 -16.78 0.14 4.77
CA ASN A 189 -16.82 0.30 6.22
C ASN A 189 -18.18 0.82 6.68
N GLY A 190 -18.76 1.79 5.98
CA GLY A 190 -20.13 2.25 6.22
C GLY A 190 -21.16 1.13 6.14
N ASP A 191 -21.06 0.24 5.15
CA ASP A 191 -21.95 -0.92 5.00
C ASP A 191 -21.82 -1.92 6.16
N LEU A 192 -20.59 -2.12 6.67
CA LEU A 192 -20.33 -3.00 7.82
C LEU A 192 -20.84 -2.43 9.15
N LEU A 193 -20.81 -1.11 9.30
CA LEU A 193 -21.31 -0.39 10.48
C LEU A 193 -22.81 -0.09 10.38
N GLY A 194 -23.33 -0.04 9.15
CA GLY A 194 -24.69 0.32 8.85
C GLY A 194 -25.71 -0.70 9.33
N SER A 195 -26.98 -0.37 9.15
CA SER A 195 -28.12 -1.17 9.57
C SER A 195 -28.29 -2.45 8.75
N GLY A 196 -28.89 -3.47 9.34
CA GLY A 196 -29.25 -4.72 8.67
C GLY A 196 -28.58 -5.93 9.29
N ALA A 197 -28.24 -6.92 8.48
CA ALA A 197 -27.64 -8.20 8.92
C ALA A 197 -26.28 -8.06 9.62
N ASN A 198 -25.66 -6.88 9.56
CA ASN A 198 -24.35 -6.59 10.15
C ASN A 198 -24.42 -5.70 11.39
N ALA A 199 -25.61 -5.19 11.75
CA ALA A 199 -25.76 -4.26 12.86
C ALA A 199 -25.37 -4.91 14.22
N GLY A 200 -24.44 -4.28 14.91
CA GLY A 200 -23.97 -4.72 16.24
C GLY A 200 -22.88 -5.79 16.25
N ASP A 201 -22.46 -6.31 15.11
CA ASP A 201 -21.45 -7.35 15.03
C ASP A 201 -20.01 -6.76 14.94
N PHE A 202 -19.88 -5.56 14.42
CA PHE A 202 -18.60 -4.83 14.37
C PHE A 202 -18.44 -4.06 15.68
N VAL A 203 -17.77 -4.65 16.63
CA VAL A 203 -17.52 -3.99 17.92
C VAL A 203 -16.40 -2.98 17.75
N ASP A 204 -16.70 -1.74 18.09
CA ASP A 204 -15.75 -0.65 18.10
C ASP A 204 -14.52 -1.02 18.96
N VAL A 205 -13.34 -1.00 18.34
CA VAL A 205 -12.08 -1.32 19.01
C VAL A 205 -11.82 -0.40 20.20
N SER A 206 -12.34 0.82 20.17
CA SER A 206 -12.22 1.77 21.27
C SER A 206 -12.78 1.27 22.59
N LYS A 207 -13.63 0.23 22.58
CA LYS A 207 -14.19 -0.37 23.80
C LYS A 207 -13.30 -1.41 24.47
N TYR A 208 -12.32 -1.97 23.75
CA TYR A 208 -11.55 -3.13 24.23
C TYR A 208 -10.03 -3.00 24.16
N ALA A 209 -9.51 -1.98 23.49
CA ALA A 209 -8.07 -1.73 23.37
C ALA A 209 -7.73 -0.29 23.74
N ALA A 210 -6.59 -0.08 24.38
CA ALA A 210 -6.07 1.26 24.59
C ALA A 210 -5.84 1.94 23.24
N PRO A 211 -6.32 3.18 23.04
CA PRO A 211 -6.24 3.88 21.74
C PRO A 211 -4.80 4.04 21.23
N GLU A 212 -3.83 4.03 22.10
CA GLU A 212 -2.40 4.15 21.81
C GLU A 212 -1.80 2.99 20.99
N PHE A 213 -2.49 1.85 20.90
CA PHE A 213 -2.07 0.71 20.08
C PHE A 213 -2.70 0.70 18.68
N GLN A 214 -3.53 1.68 18.36
CA GLN A 214 -4.19 1.77 17.06
C GLN A 214 -3.23 2.35 16.02
N ARG A 215 -3.03 1.63 14.92
CA ARG A 215 -2.23 2.11 13.79
C ARG A 215 -2.99 3.15 12.99
N ALA A 216 -2.28 4.03 12.31
CA ALA A 216 -2.90 5.02 11.42
C ALA A 216 -3.78 4.30 10.36
N GLY A 217 -5.08 4.63 10.33
CA GLY A 217 -6.06 4.01 9.44
C GLY A 217 -6.60 2.65 9.89
N GLU A 218 -6.23 2.14 11.06
CA GLU A 218 -6.88 0.97 11.66
C GLU A 218 -8.28 1.36 12.17
N ILE A 219 -9.31 0.70 11.62
CA ILE A 219 -10.71 0.93 12.00
C ILE A 219 -11.09 0.06 13.18
N GLY A 220 -10.62 -1.20 13.18
CA GLY A 220 -10.98 -2.15 14.21
C GLY A 220 -10.49 -3.57 13.95
N ARG A 221 -10.74 -4.45 14.91
CA ARG A 221 -10.40 -5.88 14.83
C ARG A 221 -11.65 -6.72 14.95
N TRP A 222 -11.89 -7.58 13.97
CA TRP A 222 -13.02 -8.50 14.00
C TRP A 222 -12.70 -9.80 13.26
N ASN A 223 -13.20 -10.90 13.80
CA ASN A 223 -13.06 -12.24 13.24
C ASN A 223 -11.62 -12.63 12.84
N GLY A 224 -10.60 -12.16 13.56
CA GLY A 224 -9.19 -12.44 13.28
C GLY A 224 -8.59 -11.59 12.17
N PHE A 225 -9.27 -10.54 11.75
CA PHE A 225 -8.75 -9.50 10.88
C PHE A 225 -8.54 -8.19 11.64
N THR A 226 -7.49 -7.48 11.28
CA THR A 226 -7.31 -6.06 11.56
C THR A 226 -7.70 -5.29 10.30
N PHE A 227 -8.67 -4.40 10.41
CA PHE A 227 -9.21 -3.63 9.29
C PHE A 227 -8.50 -2.30 9.15
N PHE A 228 -8.06 -2.00 7.94
CA PHE A 228 -7.48 -0.74 7.55
C PHE A 228 -8.35 -0.07 6.50
N GLU A 229 -8.56 1.23 6.67
CA GLU A 229 -9.24 2.03 5.67
C GLU A 229 -8.26 2.44 4.58
N ALA A 230 -8.53 2.03 3.35
CA ALA A 230 -7.74 2.35 2.17
C ALA A 230 -8.67 2.86 1.07
N SER A 231 -8.71 4.16 0.85
CA SER A 231 -9.49 4.78 -0.23
C SER A 231 -8.81 4.62 -1.59
N GLN A 232 -7.48 4.58 -1.60
CA GLN A 232 -6.70 4.41 -2.82
C GLN A 232 -6.78 2.97 -3.33
N ARG A 233 -7.19 2.80 -4.61
CA ARG A 233 -7.23 1.52 -5.33
C ARG A 233 -8.16 0.44 -4.76
N THR A 234 -8.94 0.74 -3.74
CA THR A 234 -10.02 -0.14 -3.27
C THR A 234 -11.36 0.16 -3.94
N TYR A 235 -11.38 1.13 -4.83
CA TYR A 235 -12.51 1.53 -5.64
C TYR A 235 -12.14 1.48 -7.11
N ASP A 236 -13.02 0.95 -7.94
CA ASP A 236 -12.87 0.87 -9.39
C ASP A 236 -14.11 1.46 -10.02
N ASP A 237 -13.95 2.64 -10.61
CA ASP A 237 -15.00 3.33 -11.37
C ASP A 237 -15.09 2.69 -12.76
N LEU A 238 -16.01 1.75 -12.90
CA LEU A 238 -16.32 1.12 -14.18
C LEU A 238 -17.30 1.92 -15.02
N SER A 239 -17.87 2.99 -14.47
CA SER A 239 -18.86 3.83 -15.17
C SER A 239 -18.20 4.72 -16.24
N ALA A 240 -16.90 4.97 -16.12
CA ALA A 240 -16.13 5.77 -17.08
C ALA A 240 -16.07 5.08 -18.46
N GLY A 241 -17.14 5.23 -19.24
CA GLY A 241 -17.19 4.84 -20.66
C GLY A 241 -18.09 3.65 -21.01
N VAL A 242 -18.75 3.00 -20.06
CA VAL A 242 -19.67 1.89 -20.33
C VAL A 242 -21.01 2.12 -19.61
N ALA A 243 -22.07 2.36 -20.35
CA ALA A 243 -23.43 2.49 -19.78
C ALA A 243 -23.80 1.19 -19.05
N ASN A 244 -24.26 1.33 -17.79
CA ASN A 244 -24.73 0.26 -16.89
C ASN A 244 -23.64 -0.63 -16.23
N VAL A 245 -22.37 -0.26 -16.25
CA VAL A 245 -21.37 -0.88 -15.38
C VAL A 245 -21.18 0.05 -14.19
N ALA A 246 -21.71 -0.34 -13.07
CA ALA A 246 -21.66 0.49 -11.89
C ALA A 246 -20.40 0.16 -11.07
N ASP A 247 -19.94 1.15 -10.34
CA ASP A 247 -18.76 1.14 -9.48
C ASP A 247 -18.68 -0.06 -8.57
N ARG A 248 -17.49 -0.58 -8.39
CA ARG A 248 -17.24 -1.69 -7.48
C ARG A 248 -16.18 -1.34 -6.46
N HIS A 249 -16.32 -1.89 -5.30
CA HIS A 249 -15.35 -1.82 -4.23
C HIS A 249 -14.54 -3.12 -4.17
N LEU A 250 -13.23 -2.96 -4.05
CA LEU A 250 -12.25 -4.04 -4.07
C LEU A 250 -11.67 -4.19 -2.66
N SER A 251 -12.26 -5.06 -1.85
CA SER A 251 -11.77 -5.34 -0.50
C SER A 251 -10.72 -6.44 -0.54
N VAL A 252 -9.53 -6.18 -0.02
CA VAL A 252 -8.41 -7.13 -0.02
C VAL A 252 -8.15 -7.65 1.38
N PHE A 253 -8.19 -8.95 1.53
CA PHE A 253 -7.88 -9.69 2.75
C PHE A 253 -6.58 -10.44 2.56
N CYS A 254 -5.59 -10.26 3.42
CA CYS A 254 -4.28 -10.87 3.22
C CYS A 254 -3.62 -11.35 4.51
N GLY A 255 -2.79 -12.38 4.34
CA GLY A 255 -1.85 -12.85 5.34
C GLY A 255 -0.44 -12.35 5.06
N ALA A 256 0.46 -12.63 5.99
CA ALA A 256 1.86 -12.27 5.84
C ALA A 256 2.49 -12.92 4.59
N GLY A 257 3.37 -12.17 3.93
CA GLY A 257 4.03 -12.63 2.71
C GLY A 257 3.15 -12.60 1.45
N PHE A 258 1.99 -11.93 1.48
CA PHE A 258 1.19 -11.69 0.27
C PHE A 258 1.83 -10.63 -0.62
N LEU A 259 2.12 -9.46 -0.06
CA LEU A 259 2.69 -8.32 -0.77
C LEU A 259 4.19 -8.20 -0.49
N GLY A 260 4.98 -7.90 -1.50
CA GLY A 260 6.41 -7.59 -1.41
C GLY A 260 6.70 -6.16 -1.87
N TYR A 261 7.67 -5.54 -1.25
CA TYR A 261 8.21 -4.24 -1.59
C TYR A 261 9.71 -4.39 -1.87
N ALA A 262 10.10 -4.11 -3.10
CA ALA A 262 11.49 -4.08 -3.53
C ALA A 262 11.96 -2.63 -3.56
N GLU A 263 13.00 -2.31 -2.79
CA GLU A 263 13.57 -0.97 -2.68
C GLU A 263 14.99 -0.95 -3.21
N GLY A 264 15.22 -0.22 -4.28
CA GLY A 264 16.56 0.03 -4.82
C GLY A 264 17.15 1.34 -4.28
N VAL A 265 16.40 2.42 -4.41
CA VAL A 265 16.72 3.74 -3.84
C VAL A 265 15.48 4.23 -3.11
N GLU A 266 15.66 4.58 -1.85
CA GLU A 266 14.58 5.11 -1.02
C GLU A 266 14.01 6.39 -1.64
N PRO A 267 12.69 6.49 -1.78
CA PRO A 267 12.06 7.70 -2.28
C PRO A 267 12.33 8.89 -1.35
N ALA A 268 12.88 9.94 -1.90
CA ALA A 268 13.21 11.16 -1.18
C ALA A 268 12.88 12.40 -2.01
N VAL A 269 12.59 13.49 -1.34
CA VAL A 269 12.43 14.82 -1.95
C VAL A 269 13.78 15.52 -1.94
N PHE A 270 14.12 16.19 -3.02
CA PHE A 270 15.36 16.95 -3.14
C PHE A 270 15.16 18.17 -4.06
N PRO A 271 15.94 19.23 -3.83
CA PRO A 271 16.00 20.34 -4.75
C PRO A 271 16.71 19.89 -6.04
N ALA A 272 16.16 20.26 -7.19
CA ALA A 272 16.75 20.02 -8.49
C ALA A 272 17.23 21.35 -9.10
N PHE A 273 18.44 21.35 -9.62
CA PHE A 273 18.99 22.52 -10.32
C PHE A 273 18.98 22.22 -11.83
N GLU A 274 18.36 23.12 -12.59
CA GLU A 274 18.41 23.03 -14.04
C GLU A 274 19.73 23.61 -14.57
N ALA A 275 20.48 22.80 -15.29
CA ALA A 275 21.71 23.22 -15.95
C ALA A 275 21.46 24.32 -17.01
N ASN A 276 20.26 24.43 -17.54
CA ASN A 276 19.87 25.38 -18.58
C ASN A 276 19.38 26.74 -18.05
N ASP A 277 19.07 26.87 -16.75
CA ASP A 277 18.68 28.13 -16.15
C ASP A 277 19.91 28.97 -15.73
N ARG A 278 20.54 29.59 -16.72
CA ARG A 278 21.75 30.40 -16.55
C ARG A 278 21.59 31.61 -15.61
N LEU A 279 20.36 32.09 -15.42
CA LEU A 279 20.05 33.20 -14.54
C LEU A 279 19.47 32.77 -13.21
N GLN A 280 19.34 31.47 -12.99
CA GLN A 280 18.77 30.87 -11.79
C GLN A 280 17.42 31.50 -11.38
N ARG A 281 16.55 31.69 -12.36
CA ARG A 281 15.22 32.30 -12.16
C ARG A 281 14.19 31.34 -11.60
N PHE A 282 14.43 30.04 -11.75
CA PHE A 282 13.54 28.99 -11.30
C PHE A 282 14.15 28.21 -10.11
N LEU A 283 13.29 27.72 -9.28
CA LEU A 283 13.62 26.83 -8.18
C LEU A 283 12.85 25.52 -8.39
N ASN A 284 13.56 24.46 -8.64
CA ASN A 284 12.98 23.16 -8.92
C ASN A 284 13.07 22.28 -7.69
N PHE A 285 11.96 21.67 -7.34
CA PHE A 285 11.87 20.62 -6.34
C PHE A 285 11.35 19.37 -7.01
N GLY A 286 11.70 18.21 -6.49
CA GLY A 286 11.15 16.97 -6.98
C GLY A 286 11.36 15.85 -6.00
N TRP A 287 10.59 14.80 -6.15
CA TRP A 287 10.88 13.54 -5.50
C TRP A 287 11.29 12.50 -6.55
N LYS A 288 12.11 11.58 -6.13
CA LYS A 288 12.57 10.47 -6.95
C LYS A 288 12.87 9.27 -6.08
N GLY A 289 12.58 8.08 -6.60
CA GLY A 289 12.91 6.82 -5.94
C GLY A 289 12.92 5.67 -6.92
N VAL A 290 13.61 4.60 -6.56
CA VAL A 290 13.65 3.35 -7.32
C VAL A 290 13.07 2.25 -6.48
N PHE A 291 11.83 1.86 -6.77
CA PHE A 291 11.11 0.87 -5.98
C PHE A 291 10.07 0.13 -6.82
N GLY A 292 9.51 -0.93 -6.26
CA GLY A 292 8.45 -1.70 -6.89
C GLY A 292 7.66 -2.51 -5.88
N TYR A 293 6.38 -2.70 -6.17
CA TYR A 293 5.50 -3.57 -5.41
C TYR A 293 5.06 -4.75 -6.26
N GLY A 294 4.85 -5.89 -5.62
CA GLY A 294 4.36 -7.08 -6.31
C GLY A 294 3.83 -8.11 -5.32
N ARG A 295 3.08 -9.06 -5.84
CA ARG A 295 2.60 -10.18 -5.04
C ARG A 295 3.69 -11.23 -4.93
N VAL A 296 3.94 -11.70 -3.70
CA VAL A 296 4.94 -12.74 -3.43
C VAL A 296 4.26 -14.09 -3.45
N LYS A 297 3.20 -14.28 -2.67
CA LYS A 297 2.45 -15.52 -2.61
C LYS A 297 0.96 -15.28 -2.79
N GLU A 298 0.43 -15.61 -3.96
CA GLU A 298 -0.97 -15.39 -4.34
C GLU A 298 -1.97 -16.05 -3.37
N THR A 299 -1.67 -17.25 -2.87
CA THR A 299 -2.55 -17.99 -1.96
C THR A 299 -2.74 -17.31 -0.60
N ASN A 300 -1.89 -16.35 -0.25
CA ASN A 300 -2.00 -15.59 0.98
C ASN A 300 -2.91 -14.35 0.85
N GLY A 301 -3.49 -14.13 -0.32
CA GLY A 301 -4.42 -13.04 -0.60
C GLY A 301 -5.79 -13.52 -1.02
N TYR A 302 -6.81 -12.73 -0.68
CA TYR A 302 -8.21 -13.00 -1.03
C TYR A 302 -8.91 -11.67 -1.29
N ARG A 303 -9.49 -11.49 -2.47
CA ARG A 303 -10.18 -10.26 -2.86
C ARG A 303 -11.67 -10.50 -2.90
N ILE A 304 -12.43 -9.60 -2.27
CA ILE A 304 -13.89 -9.54 -2.38
C ILE A 304 -14.26 -8.31 -3.20
N GLU A 305 -15.02 -8.51 -4.26
CA GLU A 305 -15.59 -7.45 -5.06
C GLU A 305 -17.06 -7.29 -4.70
N SER A 306 -17.47 -6.07 -4.36
CA SER A 306 -18.81 -5.75 -3.91
C SER A 306 -19.26 -4.39 -4.43
N ARG A 307 -20.54 -4.11 -4.24
CA ARG A 307 -21.11 -2.77 -4.27
C ARG A 307 -21.13 -2.20 -2.86
N SER A 308 -21.63 -0.98 -2.73
CA SER A 308 -21.92 -0.34 -1.46
C SER A 308 -23.25 0.39 -1.55
N ALA A 309 -24.00 0.38 -0.44
CA ALA A 309 -25.21 1.18 -0.31
C ALA A 309 -24.92 2.68 -0.20
N TYR A 310 -23.68 3.03 0.16
CA TYR A 310 -23.20 4.41 0.29
C TYR A 310 -22.44 4.92 -0.94
N ALA A 311 -22.31 4.10 -1.99
CA ALA A 311 -21.79 4.57 -3.26
C ALA A 311 -22.84 5.50 -3.88
N THR A 312 -22.70 6.80 -3.67
CA THR A 312 -23.39 7.80 -4.46
C THR A 312 -22.83 7.70 -5.87
N ALA A 313 -23.72 7.46 -6.85
CA ALA A 313 -23.38 7.75 -8.24
C ALA A 313 -22.88 9.21 -8.31
N PRO A 314 -21.79 9.50 -9.01
CA PRO A 314 -21.28 10.85 -9.18
C PRO A 314 -22.31 11.74 -9.87
#